data_12df27119a2b8db4b8322254caae9382
#
_entry.id   12df27119a2b8db4b8322254caae9382
#
_cell.length_a   1.000
_cell.length_b   1.000
_cell.length_c   1.000
_cell.angle_alpha   90.00
_cell.angle_beta   90.00
_cell.angle_gamma   90.00
#
_symmetry.space_group_name_H-M   'P 1'
#
loop_
_entity.id
_entity.type
_entity.pdbx_description
1 polymer ?
#
loop_
_entity_poly.entity_id
_entity_poly.type
_entity_poly.pdbx_seq_one_letter_code
_entity_poly.pdbx_strand_id
1 'polypeptide(L)'
;MPSLLDRRLVVVTGKGGVGKTTVAAALGLVAARAGKRTVICEVAEQERLSDLFGVDGAGHEERELAPNLHTVSVDPDLAKEEWLRYQLKSGTLAGVLGGSSVFRYLSAAAPGLSELVTMGKVWDLAQLERRTGGSVFDLAIVDAPATGHGVAMLRAPSTYASVARVGPIRRQALQIDAFLRDRARTGVMVVAAPEEMPVNETLDLEERLRDEMEMAIDLAVVNAVYPERFTRAEAERLREAVRASGDGASASAQPAGGRASARP
;
A
#
# COMPACT_ATOMS: atom_id res chain seq x y z
N MET A 1 4.86 -18.01 -15.97
CA MET A 1 3.86 -17.14 -15.34
C MET A 1 3.83 -15.83 -16.09
N PRO A 2 2.69 -15.19 -16.34
CA PRO A 2 2.66 -13.86 -16.92
C PRO A 2 3.42 -12.89 -16.01
N SER A 3 4.17 -11.97 -16.62
CA SER A 3 4.93 -10.95 -15.88
C SER A 3 3.98 -10.03 -15.10
N LEU A 4 4.41 -9.52 -13.93
CA LEU A 4 3.67 -8.47 -13.23
C LEU A 4 3.43 -7.24 -14.11
N LEU A 5 4.33 -6.97 -15.05
CA LEU A 5 4.19 -5.88 -16.00
C LEU A 5 3.05 -6.09 -17.01
N ASP A 6 2.53 -7.32 -17.18
CA ASP A 6 1.42 -7.61 -18.08
C ASP A 6 0.04 -7.44 -17.41
N ARG A 7 0.04 -7.15 -16.11
CA ARG A 7 -1.18 -6.80 -15.34
C ARG A 7 -1.66 -5.39 -15.69
N ARG A 8 -2.93 -5.16 -15.41
CA ARG A 8 -3.52 -3.82 -15.48
C ARG A 8 -3.32 -3.03 -14.18
N LEU A 9 -3.23 -3.74 -13.05
CA LEU A 9 -3.02 -3.20 -11.71
C LEU A 9 -1.99 -4.03 -10.97
N VAL A 10 -1.04 -3.37 -10.32
CA VAL A 10 -0.16 -3.98 -9.33
C VAL A 10 -0.31 -3.24 -8.00
N VAL A 11 -0.63 -3.97 -6.96
CA VAL A 11 -0.71 -3.44 -5.60
C VAL A 11 0.62 -3.71 -4.90
N VAL A 12 1.33 -2.64 -4.53
CA VAL A 12 2.56 -2.70 -3.74
C VAL A 12 2.19 -2.47 -2.28
N THR A 13 2.37 -3.48 -1.44
CA THR A 13 1.97 -3.46 -0.03
C THR A 13 3.09 -3.99 0.87
N GLY A 14 2.92 -3.93 2.17
CA GLY A 14 3.89 -4.35 3.19
C GLY A 14 3.89 -3.41 4.39
N LYS A 15 4.73 -3.71 5.39
CA LYS A 15 4.86 -2.93 6.62
C LYS A 15 5.24 -1.47 6.35
N GLY A 16 4.94 -0.58 7.31
CA GLY A 16 5.44 0.80 7.30
C GLY A 16 6.98 0.85 7.34
N GLY A 17 7.59 1.71 6.52
CA GLY A 17 9.04 1.95 6.54
C GLY A 17 9.90 0.96 5.74
N VAL A 18 9.36 -0.11 5.15
CA VAL A 18 10.14 -1.09 4.38
C VAL A 18 10.55 -0.62 2.98
N GLY A 19 10.14 0.58 2.54
CA GLY A 19 10.50 1.13 1.25
C GLY A 19 9.53 0.82 0.10
N LYS A 20 8.23 0.66 0.39
CA LYS A 20 7.18 0.42 -0.61
C LYS A 20 7.22 1.45 -1.74
N THR A 21 7.22 2.73 -1.42
CA THR A 21 7.26 3.85 -2.38
C THR A 21 8.47 3.75 -3.31
N THR A 22 9.65 3.43 -2.76
CA THR A 22 10.88 3.25 -3.55
C THR A 22 10.75 2.08 -4.52
N VAL A 23 10.18 0.96 -4.05
CA VAL A 23 9.97 -0.24 -4.89
C VAL A 23 8.89 0.02 -5.93
N ALA A 24 7.80 0.73 -5.58
CA ALA A 24 6.77 1.14 -6.53
C ALA A 24 7.34 2.07 -7.63
N ALA A 25 8.17 3.04 -7.25
CA ALA A 25 8.89 3.91 -8.18
C ALA A 25 9.80 3.13 -9.12
N ALA A 26 10.59 2.18 -8.59
CA ALA A 26 11.46 1.32 -9.38
C ALA A 26 10.67 0.45 -10.36
N LEU A 27 9.58 -0.16 -9.93
CA LEU A 27 8.67 -0.94 -10.78
C LEU A 27 8.09 -0.07 -11.90
N GLY A 28 7.63 1.14 -11.56
CA GLY A 28 7.10 2.10 -12.52
C GLY A 28 8.12 2.50 -13.58
N LEU A 29 9.38 2.77 -13.17
CA LEU A 29 10.48 3.06 -14.09
C LEU A 29 10.80 1.88 -15.01
N VAL A 30 10.80 0.65 -14.49
CA VAL A 30 11.01 -0.56 -15.29
C VAL A 30 9.90 -0.71 -16.33
N ALA A 31 8.64 -0.53 -15.93
CA ALA A 31 7.49 -0.60 -16.84
C ALA A 31 7.55 0.49 -17.92
N ALA A 32 7.84 1.73 -17.54
CA ALA A 32 7.96 2.87 -18.45
C ALA A 32 9.10 2.67 -19.47
N ARG A 33 10.25 2.16 -19.03
CA ARG A 33 11.38 1.81 -19.91
C ARG A 33 11.06 0.65 -20.85
N ALA A 34 10.15 -0.25 -20.46
CA ALA A 34 9.61 -1.29 -21.32
C ALA A 34 8.53 -0.77 -22.32
N GLY A 35 8.31 0.53 -22.38
CA GLY A 35 7.38 1.19 -23.29
C GLY A 35 5.93 1.24 -22.79
N LYS A 36 5.65 0.84 -21.55
CA LYS A 36 4.31 0.89 -20.97
C LYS A 36 4.02 2.27 -20.39
N ARG A 37 2.89 2.87 -20.79
CA ARG A 37 2.40 4.06 -20.12
C ARG A 37 1.88 3.70 -18.74
N THR A 38 2.59 4.15 -17.72
CA THR A 38 2.41 3.69 -16.33
C THR A 38 2.00 4.85 -15.44
N VAL A 39 1.07 4.60 -14.51
CA VAL A 39 0.72 5.53 -13.42
C VAL A 39 0.95 4.86 -12.07
N ILE A 40 1.55 5.62 -11.13
CA ILE A 40 1.66 5.21 -9.74
C ILE A 40 0.67 6.02 -8.93
N CYS A 41 -0.22 5.34 -8.22
CA CYS A 41 -1.23 5.93 -7.35
C CYS A 41 -0.69 5.93 -5.91
N GLU A 42 -0.37 7.11 -5.37
CA GLU A 42 -0.12 7.29 -3.96
C GLU A 42 -1.45 7.44 -3.22
N VAL A 43 -1.59 6.74 -2.10
CA VAL A 43 -2.81 6.77 -1.28
C VAL A 43 -2.55 7.54 0.01
N ALA A 44 -3.57 8.23 0.52
CA ALA A 44 -3.54 8.99 1.76
C ALA A 44 -2.71 10.30 1.71
N GLU A 45 -2.93 11.11 0.66
CA GLU A 45 -2.38 12.47 0.52
C GLU A 45 -0.84 12.52 0.64
N GLN A 46 -0.16 11.47 0.21
CA GLN A 46 1.28 11.43 0.17
C GLN A 46 1.77 11.84 -1.22
N GLU A 47 2.77 12.71 -1.28
CA GLU A 47 3.38 13.18 -2.52
C GLU A 47 4.89 12.83 -2.56
N ARG A 48 5.23 11.67 -1.98
CA ARG A 48 6.63 11.21 -1.87
C ARG A 48 7.28 10.94 -3.22
N LEU A 49 6.48 10.55 -4.21
CA LEU A 49 7.02 10.31 -5.55
C LEU A 49 7.40 11.62 -6.22
N SER A 50 6.61 12.68 -6.08
CA SER A 50 6.97 14.00 -6.60
C SER A 50 8.28 14.49 -6.01
N ASP A 51 8.45 14.36 -4.69
CA ASP A 51 9.71 14.68 -4.00
C ASP A 51 10.89 13.82 -4.50
N LEU A 52 10.67 12.51 -4.66
CA LEU A 52 11.68 11.55 -5.11
C LEU A 52 12.19 11.86 -6.54
N PHE A 53 11.31 12.35 -7.40
CA PHE A 53 11.63 12.71 -8.79
C PHE A 53 11.98 14.20 -8.96
N GLY A 54 11.91 15.00 -7.91
CA GLY A 54 12.23 16.44 -7.94
C GLY A 54 11.27 17.24 -8.80
N VAL A 55 9.99 16.86 -8.84
CA VAL A 55 8.93 17.58 -9.53
C VAL A 55 7.93 18.16 -8.53
N ASP A 56 7.14 19.15 -8.96
CA ASP A 56 6.07 19.69 -8.12
C ASP A 56 5.03 18.63 -7.80
N GLY A 57 4.37 18.74 -6.64
CA GLY A 57 3.34 17.81 -6.20
C GLY A 57 2.23 17.59 -7.25
N ALA A 58 1.80 16.34 -7.39
CA ALA A 58 0.77 15.96 -8.35
C ALA A 58 -0.65 16.34 -7.87
N GLY A 59 -0.86 16.30 -6.55
CA GLY A 59 -2.20 16.35 -6.00
C GLY A 59 -3.07 15.25 -6.59
N HIS A 60 -4.37 15.53 -6.74
CA HIS A 60 -5.33 14.60 -7.31
C HIS A 60 -5.30 14.52 -8.86
N GLU A 61 -4.42 15.28 -9.49
CA GLU A 61 -4.23 15.31 -10.95
C GLU A 61 -3.09 14.38 -11.39
N GLU A 62 -3.15 13.94 -12.65
CA GLU A 62 -2.11 13.11 -13.25
C GLU A 62 -0.89 13.96 -13.60
N ARG A 63 0.26 13.66 -13.02
CA ARG A 63 1.51 14.35 -13.30
C ARG A 63 2.56 13.40 -13.85
N GLU A 64 3.25 13.82 -14.89
CA GLU A 64 4.38 13.08 -15.44
C GLU A 64 5.62 13.24 -14.54
N LEU A 65 6.19 12.11 -14.12
CA LEU A 65 7.45 12.01 -13.37
C LEU A 65 8.67 11.80 -14.30
N ALA A 66 8.46 11.02 -15.35
CA ALA A 66 9.45 10.67 -16.37
C ALA A 66 8.71 10.21 -17.64
N PRO A 67 9.38 10.10 -18.79
CA PRO A 67 8.75 9.59 -20.01
C PRO A 67 7.98 8.28 -19.77
N ASN A 68 6.70 8.27 -20.10
CA ASN A 68 5.74 7.17 -19.85
C ASN A 68 5.45 6.84 -18.37
N LEU A 69 5.98 7.60 -17.41
CA LEU A 69 5.72 7.40 -15.99
C LEU A 69 4.98 8.60 -15.39
N HIS A 70 3.83 8.34 -14.82
CA HIS A 70 2.97 9.36 -14.19
C HIS A 70 2.71 8.99 -12.74
N THR A 71 2.31 9.99 -11.96
CA THR A 71 1.81 9.80 -10.58
C THR A 71 0.50 10.54 -10.38
N VAL A 72 -0.25 10.10 -9.40
CA VAL A 72 -1.44 10.75 -8.86
C VAL A 72 -1.51 10.50 -7.36
N SER A 73 -1.71 11.55 -6.57
CA SER A 73 -2.02 11.40 -5.14
C SER A 73 -3.54 11.34 -4.96
N VAL A 74 -4.05 10.19 -4.55
CA VAL A 74 -5.49 9.97 -4.43
C VAL A 74 -5.98 10.54 -3.11
N ASP A 75 -6.58 11.73 -3.17
CA ASP A 75 -7.32 12.33 -2.07
C ASP A 75 -8.71 11.67 -1.96
N PRO A 76 -9.06 11.04 -0.83
CA PRO A 76 -10.35 10.37 -0.66
C PRO A 76 -11.55 11.31 -0.77
N ASP A 77 -11.42 12.59 -0.38
CA ASP A 77 -12.53 13.55 -0.43
C ASP A 77 -12.79 14.02 -1.86
N LEU A 78 -11.75 14.30 -2.62
CA LEU A 78 -11.87 14.59 -4.06
C LEU A 78 -12.37 13.36 -4.84
N ALA A 79 -11.93 12.16 -4.49
CA ALA A 79 -12.42 10.91 -5.08
C ALA A 79 -13.93 10.68 -4.79
N LYS A 80 -14.43 11.07 -3.61
CA LYS A 80 -15.87 11.05 -3.28
C LYS A 80 -16.65 12.02 -4.15
N GLU A 81 -16.13 13.23 -4.36
CA GLU A 81 -16.76 14.23 -5.23
C GLU A 81 -16.80 13.77 -6.69
N GLU A 82 -15.69 13.25 -7.21
CA GLU A 82 -15.63 12.67 -8.57
C GLU A 82 -16.64 11.53 -8.73
N TRP A 83 -16.67 10.62 -7.76
CA TRP A 83 -17.62 9.52 -7.75
C TRP A 83 -19.07 10.01 -7.75
N LEU A 84 -19.40 11.00 -6.92
CA LEU A 84 -20.74 11.58 -6.84
C LEU A 84 -21.15 12.24 -8.17
N ARG A 85 -20.25 13.00 -8.80
CA ARG A 85 -20.49 13.61 -10.12
C ARG A 85 -20.81 12.54 -11.17
N TYR A 86 -20.07 11.44 -11.16
CA TYR A 86 -20.31 10.34 -12.07
C TYR A 86 -21.68 9.67 -11.85
N GLN A 87 -22.07 9.42 -10.59
CA GLN A 87 -23.36 8.78 -10.25
C GLN A 87 -24.58 9.64 -10.60
N LEU A 88 -24.50 10.93 -10.38
CA LEU A 88 -25.64 11.84 -10.56
C LEU A 88 -25.82 12.30 -12.01
N LYS A 89 -24.88 12.03 -12.90
CA LYS A 89 -24.92 12.45 -14.34
C LYS A 89 -25.24 13.95 -14.55
N SER A 90 -25.25 14.72 -13.48
CA SER A 90 -25.55 16.17 -13.47
C SER A 90 -24.55 16.88 -12.58
N GLY A 91 -23.62 17.62 -13.19
CA GLY A 91 -22.58 18.36 -12.47
C GLY A 91 -23.13 19.37 -11.46
N THR A 92 -24.29 19.96 -11.73
CA THR A 92 -24.92 20.96 -10.85
C THR A 92 -25.44 20.33 -9.55
N LEU A 93 -26.12 19.20 -9.64
CA LEU A 93 -26.61 18.44 -8.46
C LEU A 93 -25.47 17.83 -7.65
N ALA A 94 -24.44 17.32 -8.32
CA ALA A 94 -23.26 16.79 -7.68
C ALA A 94 -22.50 17.86 -6.89
N GLY A 95 -22.33 19.07 -7.45
CA GLY A 95 -21.69 20.19 -6.77
C GLY A 95 -22.45 20.68 -5.54
N VAL A 96 -23.78 20.75 -5.60
CA VAL A 96 -24.62 21.15 -4.47
C VAL A 96 -24.59 20.07 -3.35
N LEU A 97 -24.64 18.80 -3.70
CA LEU A 97 -24.63 17.71 -2.72
C LEU A 97 -23.22 17.47 -2.16
N GLY A 98 -22.17 17.50 -2.98
CA GLY A 98 -20.78 17.32 -2.54
C GLY A 98 -20.31 18.44 -1.61
N GLY A 99 -20.72 19.69 -1.86
CA GLY A 99 -20.46 20.85 -0.99
C GLY A 99 -21.33 20.89 0.27
N SER A 100 -22.35 20.04 0.40
CA SER A 100 -23.25 20.09 1.56
C SER A 100 -22.59 19.48 2.81
N SER A 101 -22.77 20.16 3.95
CA SER A 101 -22.31 19.63 5.25
C SER A 101 -22.92 18.26 5.56
N VAL A 102 -24.18 18.05 5.15
CA VAL A 102 -24.89 16.77 5.35
C VAL A 102 -24.20 15.64 4.60
N PHE A 103 -23.77 15.84 3.34
CA PHE A 103 -23.04 14.83 2.59
C PHE A 103 -21.69 14.50 3.24
N ARG A 104 -20.95 15.52 3.69
CA ARG A 104 -19.69 15.33 4.41
C ARG A 104 -19.88 14.54 5.71
N TYR A 105 -20.92 14.85 6.49
CA TYR A 105 -21.24 14.11 7.71
C TYR A 105 -21.63 12.64 7.42
N LEU A 106 -22.47 12.41 6.42
CA LEU A 106 -22.85 11.05 6.01
C LEU A 106 -21.65 10.24 5.50
N SER A 107 -20.77 10.88 4.71
CA SER A 107 -19.56 10.25 4.19
C SER A 107 -18.55 9.94 5.30
N ALA A 108 -18.40 10.83 6.28
CA ALA A 108 -17.55 10.61 7.44
C ALA A 108 -18.08 9.52 8.39
N ALA A 109 -19.42 9.36 8.44
CA ALA A 109 -20.09 8.36 9.25
C ALA A 109 -20.17 6.97 8.60
N ALA A 110 -19.78 6.82 7.31
CA ALA A 110 -19.82 5.55 6.59
C ALA A 110 -18.45 4.87 6.60
N PRO A 111 -18.20 3.90 7.51
CA PRO A 111 -16.91 3.23 7.62
C PRO A 111 -16.51 2.56 6.30
N GLY A 112 -15.27 2.75 5.86
CA GLY A 112 -14.73 2.15 4.64
C GLY A 112 -15.16 2.83 3.33
N LEU A 113 -15.95 3.91 3.36
CA LEU A 113 -16.34 4.61 2.12
C LEU A 113 -15.13 5.31 1.47
N SER A 114 -14.23 5.87 2.26
CA SER A 114 -12.99 6.47 1.76
C SER A 114 -12.13 5.44 1.03
N GLU A 115 -11.98 4.25 1.60
CA GLU A 115 -11.26 3.13 1.01
C GLU A 115 -11.93 2.65 -0.28
N LEU A 116 -13.27 2.56 -0.30
CA LEU A 116 -14.01 2.16 -1.51
C LEU A 116 -13.83 3.17 -2.66
N VAL A 117 -13.96 4.47 -2.39
CA VAL A 117 -13.82 5.49 -3.45
C VAL A 117 -12.38 5.63 -3.92
N THR A 118 -11.40 5.49 -3.02
CA THR A 118 -9.97 5.41 -3.37
C THR A 118 -9.71 4.23 -4.30
N MET A 119 -10.21 3.03 -3.96
CA MET A 119 -10.12 1.87 -4.86
C MET A 119 -10.91 2.07 -6.15
N GLY A 120 -12.00 2.81 -6.12
CA GLY A 120 -12.76 3.23 -7.30
C GLY A 120 -11.93 4.09 -8.26
N LYS A 121 -11.17 5.06 -7.74
CA LYS A 121 -10.23 5.88 -8.53
C LYS A 121 -9.10 5.05 -9.12
N VAL A 122 -8.47 4.22 -8.30
CA VAL A 122 -7.41 3.28 -8.73
C VAL A 122 -7.93 2.34 -9.83
N TRP A 123 -9.11 1.77 -9.63
CA TRP A 123 -9.75 0.90 -10.62
C TRP A 123 -10.02 1.63 -11.94
N ASP A 124 -10.48 2.89 -11.89
CA ASP A 124 -10.71 3.70 -13.09
C ASP A 124 -9.42 3.98 -13.86
N LEU A 125 -8.32 4.29 -13.14
CA LEU A 125 -6.99 4.46 -13.73
C LEU A 125 -6.46 3.19 -14.40
N ALA A 126 -6.86 2.02 -13.92
CA ALA A 126 -6.50 0.72 -14.49
C ALA A 126 -7.39 0.29 -15.67
N GLN A 127 -8.42 1.06 -16.07
CA GLN A 127 -9.28 0.72 -17.21
C GLN A 127 -8.72 1.25 -18.54
N LEU A 128 -9.05 0.57 -19.63
CA LEU A 128 -8.79 1.06 -21.00
C LEU A 128 -9.79 2.14 -21.41
N GLU A 129 -11.01 2.05 -20.90
CA GLU A 129 -12.07 3.04 -21.08
C GLU A 129 -12.38 3.67 -19.72
N ARG A 130 -11.77 4.81 -19.45
CA ARG A 130 -11.92 5.50 -18.17
C ARG A 130 -13.24 6.24 -18.07
N ARG A 131 -13.89 6.11 -16.92
CA ARG A 131 -15.17 6.79 -16.62
C ARG A 131 -14.99 8.28 -16.34
N THR A 132 -13.87 8.64 -15.74
CA THR A 132 -13.55 10.04 -15.39
C THR A 132 -12.88 10.79 -16.53
N GLY A 133 -12.55 10.10 -17.64
CA GLY A 133 -11.74 10.66 -18.72
C GLY A 133 -10.25 10.67 -18.35
N GLY A 134 -9.46 11.50 -19.04
CA GLY A 134 -8.01 11.60 -18.81
C GLY A 134 -7.19 10.59 -19.59
N SER A 135 -5.95 10.43 -19.19
CA SER A 135 -4.99 9.56 -19.88
C SER A 135 -5.29 8.07 -19.67
N VAL A 136 -5.10 7.27 -20.71
CA VAL A 136 -5.17 5.81 -20.62
C VAL A 136 -3.78 5.27 -20.30
N PHE A 137 -3.69 4.38 -19.32
CA PHE A 137 -2.46 3.75 -18.88
C PHE A 137 -2.47 2.25 -19.21
N ASP A 138 -1.29 1.70 -19.52
CA ASP A 138 -1.12 0.25 -19.71
C ASP A 138 -1.03 -0.47 -18.36
N LEU A 139 -0.46 0.19 -17.36
CA LEU A 139 -0.26 -0.32 -16.02
C LEU A 139 -0.54 0.77 -14.97
N ALA A 140 -1.39 0.46 -14.00
CA ALA A 140 -1.53 1.21 -12.76
C ALA A 140 -0.79 0.47 -11.63
N ILE A 141 -0.04 1.21 -10.80
CA ILE A 141 0.64 0.70 -9.62
C ILE A 141 0.08 1.44 -8.42
N VAL A 142 -0.33 0.74 -7.38
CA VAL A 142 -0.75 1.36 -6.13
C VAL A 142 0.36 1.24 -5.10
N ASP A 143 0.88 2.38 -4.64
CA ASP A 143 1.67 2.44 -3.42
C ASP A 143 0.71 2.45 -2.22
N ALA A 144 0.40 1.25 -1.74
CA ALA A 144 -0.59 1.07 -0.69
C ALA A 144 -0.07 1.53 0.67
N PRO A 145 -0.95 2.04 1.55
CA PRO A 145 -0.58 2.33 2.92
C PRO A 145 -0.10 1.06 3.66
N ALA A 146 0.44 1.22 4.87
CA ALA A 146 0.93 0.10 5.67
C ALA A 146 -0.14 -0.99 5.85
N THR A 147 0.31 -2.24 6.06
CA THR A 147 -0.45 -3.50 6.01
C THR A 147 -1.89 -3.44 6.52
N GLY A 148 -2.15 -2.82 7.67
CA GLY A 148 -3.51 -2.74 8.23
C GLY A 148 -4.49 -1.96 7.34
N HIS A 149 -4.12 -0.77 6.92
CA HIS A 149 -4.92 0.08 6.02
C HIS A 149 -4.92 -0.43 4.57
N GLY A 150 -3.82 -1.01 4.10
CA GLY A 150 -3.73 -1.60 2.77
C GLY A 150 -4.72 -2.75 2.58
N VAL A 151 -4.82 -3.65 3.57
CA VAL A 151 -5.81 -4.74 3.58
C VAL A 151 -7.24 -4.20 3.66
N ALA A 152 -7.50 -3.22 4.53
CA ALA A 152 -8.81 -2.59 4.64
C ALA A 152 -9.26 -1.98 3.30
N MET A 153 -8.35 -1.30 2.59
CA MET A 153 -8.60 -0.73 1.28
C MET A 153 -8.95 -1.80 0.23
N LEU A 154 -8.21 -2.92 0.19
CA LEU A 154 -8.49 -4.01 -0.73
C LEU A 154 -9.81 -4.74 -0.41
N ARG A 155 -10.21 -4.79 0.86
CA ARG A 155 -11.46 -5.42 1.32
C ARG A 155 -12.69 -4.53 1.15
N ALA A 156 -12.53 -3.21 1.10
CA ALA A 156 -13.65 -2.28 1.03
C ALA A 156 -14.66 -2.62 -0.08
N PRO A 157 -14.25 -2.98 -1.32
CA PRO A 157 -15.21 -3.34 -2.38
C PRO A 157 -16.08 -4.55 -2.01
N SER A 158 -15.51 -5.64 -1.51
CA SER A 158 -16.27 -6.83 -1.11
C SER A 158 -17.21 -6.56 0.07
N THR A 159 -16.74 -5.77 1.04
CA THR A 159 -17.54 -5.35 2.19
C THR A 159 -18.76 -4.55 1.75
N TYR A 160 -18.58 -3.54 0.89
CA TYR A 160 -19.69 -2.74 0.38
C TYR A 160 -20.63 -3.52 -0.53
N ALA A 161 -20.12 -4.46 -1.33
CA ALA A 161 -20.93 -5.35 -2.15
C ALA A 161 -21.85 -6.24 -1.30
N SER A 162 -21.41 -6.63 -0.11
CA SER A 162 -22.21 -7.45 0.82
C SER A 162 -23.27 -6.64 1.60
N VAL A 163 -22.93 -5.41 2.00
CA VAL A 163 -23.80 -4.55 2.83
C VAL A 163 -24.84 -3.82 1.97
N ALA A 164 -24.45 -3.30 0.81
CA ALA A 164 -25.36 -2.61 -0.09
C ALA A 164 -26.26 -3.62 -0.81
N ARG A 165 -27.55 -3.62 -0.47
CA ARG A 165 -28.52 -4.60 -1.04
C ARG A 165 -28.73 -4.40 -2.55
N VAL A 166 -28.82 -3.15 -3.02
CA VAL A 166 -29.06 -2.76 -4.42
C VAL A 166 -28.42 -1.41 -4.73
N GLY A 167 -28.42 -1.02 -6.00
CA GLY A 167 -28.04 0.33 -6.43
C GLY A 167 -26.64 0.44 -7.03
N PRO A 168 -26.24 1.68 -7.39
CA PRO A 168 -24.98 1.94 -8.11
C PRO A 168 -23.74 1.62 -7.27
N ILE A 169 -23.77 1.85 -5.96
CA ILE A 169 -22.67 1.53 -5.04
C ILE A 169 -22.35 0.04 -5.10
N ARG A 170 -23.40 -0.82 -4.96
CA ARG A 170 -23.22 -2.26 -5.02
C ARG A 170 -22.65 -2.71 -6.35
N ARG A 171 -23.18 -2.20 -7.47
CA ARG A 171 -22.69 -2.58 -8.80
C ARG A 171 -21.22 -2.23 -8.99
N GLN A 172 -20.81 -1.04 -8.58
CA GLN A 172 -19.43 -0.61 -8.68
C GLN A 172 -18.52 -1.42 -7.75
N ALA A 173 -18.93 -1.64 -6.51
CA ALA A 173 -18.20 -2.44 -5.55
C ALA A 173 -17.95 -3.87 -6.08
N LEU A 174 -18.97 -4.51 -6.68
CA LEU A 174 -18.84 -5.83 -7.32
C LEU A 174 -17.88 -5.81 -8.51
N GLN A 175 -17.87 -4.74 -9.32
CA GLN A 175 -16.96 -4.60 -10.47
C GLN A 175 -15.51 -4.46 -10.01
N ILE A 176 -15.27 -3.67 -8.96
CA ILE A 176 -13.93 -3.48 -8.38
C ILE A 176 -13.46 -4.78 -7.73
N ASP A 177 -14.31 -5.45 -6.92
CA ASP A 177 -13.98 -6.71 -6.27
C ASP A 177 -13.61 -7.80 -7.29
N ALA A 178 -14.44 -7.97 -8.33
CA ALA A 178 -14.15 -8.92 -9.41
C ALA A 178 -12.85 -8.60 -10.16
N PHE A 179 -12.53 -7.32 -10.36
CA PHE A 179 -11.29 -6.90 -10.99
C PHE A 179 -10.07 -7.19 -10.11
N LEU A 180 -10.16 -6.96 -8.80
CA LEU A 180 -9.09 -7.24 -7.84
C LEU A 180 -8.79 -8.75 -7.75
N ARG A 181 -9.82 -9.60 -7.79
CA ARG A 181 -9.68 -11.07 -7.74
C ARG A 181 -9.21 -11.67 -9.07
N ASP A 182 -9.34 -10.96 -10.18
CA ASP A 182 -8.88 -11.43 -11.48
C ASP A 182 -7.36 -11.40 -11.57
N ARG A 183 -6.74 -12.56 -11.36
CA ARG A 183 -5.29 -12.75 -11.41
C ARG A 183 -4.66 -12.44 -12.78
N ALA A 184 -5.45 -12.35 -13.85
CA ALA A 184 -4.96 -11.90 -15.13
C ALA A 184 -4.81 -10.37 -15.20
N ARG A 185 -5.54 -9.64 -14.36
CA ARG A 185 -5.57 -8.17 -14.36
C ARG A 185 -4.86 -7.55 -13.17
N THR A 186 -4.95 -8.16 -12.00
CA THR A 186 -4.39 -7.63 -10.75
C THR A 186 -3.29 -8.54 -10.23
N GLY A 187 -2.16 -7.96 -9.86
CA GLY A 187 -1.06 -8.61 -9.17
C GLY A 187 -0.76 -7.96 -7.83
N VAL A 188 -0.23 -8.73 -6.88
CA VAL A 188 0.18 -8.25 -5.56
C VAL A 188 1.68 -8.41 -5.40
N MET A 189 2.35 -7.32 -5.11
CA MET A 189 3.76 -7.27 -4.74
C MET A 189 3.87 -6.89 -3.27
N VAL A 190 4.54 -7.72 -2.47
CA VAL A 190 4.82 -7.40 -1.07
C VAL A 190 6.25 -6.97 -0.91
N VAL A 191 6.48 -5.91 -0.15
CA VAL A 191 7.81 -5.42 0.22
C VAL A 191 8.03 -5.68 1.70
N ALA A 192 9.15 -6.33 2.04
CA ALA A 192 9.58 -6.60 3.40
C ALA A 192 11.03 -6.13 3.60
N ALA A 193 11.41 -5.80 4.83
CA ALA A 193 12.81 -5.70 5.24
C ALA A 193 13.29 -7.04 5.82
N PRO A 194 14.60 -7.35 5.82
CA PRO A 194 15.14 -8.59 6.37
C PRO A 194 15.21 -8.55 7.91
N GLU A 195 14.07 -8.30 8.54
CA GLU A 195 13.88 -8.18 9.97
C GLU A 195 12.71 -9.05 10.41
N GLU A 196 12.71 -9.51 11.66
CA GLU A 196 11.71 -10.45 12.19
C GLU A 196 10.28 -9.92 12.05
N MET A 197 10.02 -8.68 12.50
CA MET A 197 8.66 -8.12 12.45
C MET A 197 8.12 -7.92 11.03
N PRO A 198 8.85 -7.30 10.09
CA PRO A 198 8.38 -7.19 8.70
C PRO A 198 8.13 -8.54 8.03
N VAL A 199 8.94 -9.55 8.34
CA VAL A 199 8.74 -10.91 7.80
C VAL A 199 7.47 -11.53 8.36
N ASN A 200 7.25 -11.49 9.68
CA ASN A 200 6.04 -12.02 10.31
C ASN A 200 4.79 -11.32 9.79
N GLU A 201 4.79 -9.98 9.70
CA GLU A 201 3.67 -9.23 9.12
C GLU A 201 3.42 -9.59 7.64
N THR A 202 4.46 -9.96 6.90
CA THR A 202 4.30 -10.43 5.51
C THR A 202 3.62 -11.79 5.44
N LEU A 203 3.95 -12.71 6.35
CA LEU A 203 3.28 -14.02 6.45
C LEU A 203 1.81 -13.87 6.86
N ASP A 204 1.53 -13.05 7.87
CA ASP A 204 0.15 -12.73 8.27
C ASP A 204 -0.64 -12.09 7.13
N LEU A 205 0.00 -11.21 6.36
CA LEU A 205 -0.60 -10.58 5.19
C LEU A 205 -0.94 -11.60 4.10
N GLU A 206 -0.05 -12.56 3.84
CA GLU A 206 -0.29 -13.63 2.86
C GLU A 206 -1.52 -14.46 3.23
N GLU A 207 -1.64 -14.87 4.50
CA GLU A 207 -2.81 -15.59 5.01
C GLU A 207 -4.09 -14.79 4.81
N ARG A 208 -4.08 -13.52 5.18
CA ARG A 208 -5.26 -12.65 5.02
C ARG A 208 -5.64 -12.42 3.56
N LEU A 209 -4.67 -12.21 2.67
CA LEU A 209 -4.93 -12.07 1.23
C LEU A 209 -5.58 -13.34 0.66
N ARG A 210 -5.08 -14.51 1.05
CA ARG A 210 -5.61 -15.81 0.60
C ARG A 210 -7.00 -16.08 1.17
N ASP A 211 -7.18 -15.95 2.48
CA ASP A 211 -8.35 -16.46 3.18
C ASP A 211 -9.53 -15.46 3.14
N GLU A 212 -9.25 -14.15 3.15
CA GLU A 212 -10.29 -13.12 3.16
C GLU A 212 -10.61 -12.55 1.77
N MET A 213 -9.66 -12.61 0.82
CA MET A 213 -9.79 -11.93 -0.47
C MET A 213 -9.57 -12.82 -1.70
N GLU A 214 -9.21 -14.09 -1.50
CA GLU A 214 -8.89 -15.03 -2.58
C GLU A 214 -7.77 -14.51 -3.51
N MET A 215 -6.88 -13.68 -2.97
CA MET A 215 -5.73 -13.12 -3.64
C MET A 215 -4.45 -13.85 -3.21
N ALA A 216 -3.42 -13.80 -4.04
CA ALA A 216 -2.12 -14.36 -3.72
C ALA A 216 -1.01 -13.34 -3.99
N ILE A 217 0.08 -13.45 -3.26
CA ILE A 217 1.29 -12.68 -3.53
C ILE A 217 1.95 -13.23 -4.80
N ASP A 218 2.12 -12.37 -5.81
CA ASP A 218 2.81 -12.72 -7.06
C ASP A 218 4.33 -12.53 -6.95
N LEU A 219 4.77 -11.56 -6.13
CA LEU A 219 6.19 -11.26 -5.90
C LEU A 219 6.43 -10.72 -4.50
N ALA A 220 7.43 -11.27 -3.80
CA ALA A 220 7.95 -10.71 -2.57
C ALA A 220 9.32 -10.06 -2.84
N VAL A 221 9.47 -8.79 -2.44
CA VAL A 221 10.71 -8.03 -2.54
C VAL A 221 11.28 -7.84 -1.14
N VAL A 222 12.45 -8.41 -0.88
CA VAL A 222 13.21 -8.14 0.35
C VAL A 222 14.10 -6.94 0.10
N ASN A 223 13.72 -5.80 0.65
CA ASN A 223 14.42 -4.51 0.49
C ASN A 223 15.37 -4.27 1.65
N ALA A 224 16.28 -3.31 1.49
CA ALA A 224 17.27 -2.89 2.50
C ALA A 224 18.17 -4.05 3.00
N VAL A 225 18.48 -5.00 2.13
CA VAL A 225 19.44 -6.07 2.44
C VAL A 225 20.84 -5.47 2.53
N TYR A 226 21.47 -5.65 3.67
CA TYR A 226 22.86 -5.24 3.85
C TYR A 226 23.82 -6.11 3.01
N PRO A 227 24.84 -5.52 2.43
CA PRO A 227 25.88 -6.32 1.77
C PRO A 227 26.57 -7.22 2.80
N GLU A 228 26.95 -8.42 2.39
CA GLU A 228 27.65 -9.37 3.24
C GLU A 228 29.02 -8.76 3.66
N ARG A 229 29.15 -8.39 4.93
CA ARG A 229 30.34 -7.76 5.50
C ARG A 229 31.27 -8.76 6.17
N PHE A 230 30.75 -9.93 6.54
CA PHE A 230 31.46 -10.98 7.24
C PHE A 230 31.14 -12.32 6.62
N THR A 231 32.13 -13.16 6.45
CA THR A 231 31.92 -14.57 6.11
C THR A 231 31.19 -15.29 7.24
N ARG A 232 30.56 -16.42 6.93
CA ARG A 232 29.84 -17.23 7.93
C ARG A 232 30.71 -17.61 9.11
N ALA A 233 32.00 -17.96 8.86
CA ALA A 233 32.95 -18.29 9.91
C ALA A 233 33.33 -17.11 10.80
N GLU A 234 33.45 -15.91 10.23
CA GLU A 234 33.68 -14.67 11.01
C GLU A 234 32.47 -14.30 11.86
N ALA A 235 31.27 -14.43 11.32
CA ALA A 235 30.04 -14.19 12.06
C ALA A 235 29.86 -15.16 13.23
N GLU A 236 30.23 -16.43 13.09
CA GLU A 236 30.23 -17.41 14.18
C GLU A 236 31.24 -17.06 15.28
N ARG A 237 32.48 -16.70 14.92
CA ARG A 237 33.47 -16.23 15.89
C ARG A 237 33.02 -15.00 16.65
N LEU A 238 32.37 -14.04 15.98
CA LEU A 238 31.82 -12.86 16.64
C LEU A 238 30.71 -13.22 17.63
N ARG A 239 29.81 -14.15 17.27
CA ARG A 239 28.75 -14.65 18.17
C ARG A 239 29.33 -15.34 19.41
N GLU A 240 30.35 -16.16 19.24
CA GLU A 240 31.04 -16.84 20.33
C GLU A 240 31.73 -15.81 21.26
N ALA A 241 32.41 -14.82 20.69
CA ALA A 241 33.05 -13.77 21.47
C ALA A 241 32.04 -12.94 22.28
N VAL A 242 30.89 -12.61 21.72
CA VAL A 242 29.81 -11.89 22.39
C VAL A 242 29.23 -12.74 23.55
N ARG A 243 29.01 -14.05 23.33
CA ARG A 243 28.55 -14.95 24.40
C ARG A 243 29.55 -15.06 25.54
N ALA A 244 30.83 -15.25 25.22
CA ALA A 244 31.89 -15.31 26.24
C ALA A 244 32.02 -14.01 27.05
N SER A 245 31.79 -12.85 26.44
CA SER A 245 31.81 -11.55 27.12
C SER A 245 30.54 -11.34 27.98
N GLY A 246 29.39 -11.88 27.57
CA GLY A 246 28.12 -11.79 28.33
C GLY A 246 28.12 -12.64 29.59
N ASP A 247 28.71 -13.83 29.54
CA ASP A 247 28.83 -14.73 30.71
C ASP A 247 29.81 -14.19 31.76
N GLY A 248 30.82 -13.40 31.34
CA GLY A 248 31.77 -12.73 32.27
C GLY A 248 31.14 -11.56 33.02
N ALA A 249 30.15 -10.90 32.47
CA ALA A 249 29.51 -9.75 33.11
C ALA A 249 28.47 -10.12 34.20
N SER A 250 27.88 -11.32 34.12
CA SER A 250 26.96 -11.83 35.14
C SER A 250 27.64 -12.45 36.36
N ALA A 251 28.94 -12.80 36.30
CA ALA A 251 29.69 -13.41 37.41
C ALA A 251 30.28 -12.39 38.39
N SER A 252 30.30 -11.10 38.07
CA SER A 252 30.94 -10.05 38.92
C SER A 252 29.97 -9.23 39.77
N ALA A 253 28.68 -9.53 39.77
CA ALA A 253 27.68 -8.83 40.58
C ALA A 253 27.27 -9.66 41.81
N GLN A 254 28.21 -10.02 42.72
CA GLN A 254 27.86 -10.41 44.08
C GLN A 254 27.77 -9.15 44.93
N PRO A 255 26.66 -8.86 45.61
CA PRO A 255 26.60 -7.74 46.58
C PRO A 255 27.43 -8.11 47.79
N ALA A 256 28.43 -7.28 48.11
CA ALA A 256 29.17 -7.33 49.33
C ALA A 256 28.18 -7.18 50.51
N GLY A 257 28.00 -8.28 51.29
CA GLY A 257 27.18 -8.31 52.47
C GLY A 257 27.72 -7.39 53.54
N GLY A 258 27.13 -6.19 53.68
CA GLY A 258 27.35 -5.31 54.82
C GLY A 258 26.68 -5.87 56.05
N ARG A 259 27.47 -6.39 56.98
CA ARG A 259 27.04 -6.66 58.36
C ARG A 259 26.76 -5.34 59.08
N ALA A 260 25.52 -5.05 59.32
CA ALA A 260 25.14 -4.04 60.31
C ALA A 260 25.26 -4.65 61.71
N SER A 261 26.24 -4.20 62.49
CA SER A 261 26.33 -4.45 63.93
C SER A 261 25.33 -3.56 64.68
N ALA A 262 24.38 -4.16 65.34
CA ALA A 262 23.61 -3.54 66.37
C ALA A 262 24.40 -3.50 67.70
N ARG A 263 24.39 -2.37 68.37
CA ARG A 263 24.56 -2.24 69.86
C ARG A 263 24.34 -0.77 70.29
N PRO A 264 23.98 -0.59 71.51
CA PRO A 264 22.79 -1.02 72.28
C PRO A 264 21.85 0.18 72.51
#